data_d29f3044080eefd71e364d24de1bb521
#
_entry.id   d29f3044080eefd71e364d24de1bb521
#
_cell.length_a   1.000
_cell.length_b   1.000
_cell.length_c   1.000
_cell.angle_alpha   90.00
_cell.angle_beta   90.00
_cell.angle_gamma   90.00
#
_symmetry.space_group_name_H-M   'P 1'
#
loop_
_entity.id
_entity.type
_entity.pdbx_description
1 polymer ?
#
loop_
_entity_poly.entity_id
_entity_poly.type
_entity_poly.pdbx_seq_one_letter_code
_entity_poly.pdbx_strand_id
1 'polypeptide(L)'
;MANVAVIIVNYNSGAFLKQCLVGLRQSTIPLEIVVVDNGSSDGSADFISKASRVSDCQLIRNLTNLGFAVAVNQGVQSTTAEDVLLINPDCIVQPHSVAGLKLAMQGEECGAVGGLVFGFDGREQAGCRRRDPTMARSVVKLLGKLGVRFGLMGVDLTTEPLPVSPIQVDAVSGAFMMIHRESFDAIGGMDEGYFLHFEDLDLCRRLRYGGMPVLFVPTVSVLHCQGASSRERPFRVEWHKHLGMCRYRLKFSQAPQISHWLFRLFVGVHLIWRVCCLVLEGKWKRKMPASGRGASALTTTSSGTVVLGGRNDVAEYLVPRLSGLARTVLVLSRAGERKLFCRSAAVLHPEYLDKVPDDDVPLLEDVICTIPIWHLSKYEGALLRCGVRRLVAFSSTSITTKSDSMDQKEKDVVRRLQEGERWLESFARLNDVACLIVRPTIIYGGHFNRSIRLVQNMIRTLGVFPFHIPENGTRQPIHADDLAQMAVGWTNSKVTGVEMVSVAGRDVLSNRSLMELLFRSVGRKLRMLPVRARHVRMLLQYGSWMFRGLLPSPAAIDRLAVDLGQSNDEAIEKFDFAARSFTP
;
A
#
# COMPACT_ATOMS: atom_id res chain seq x y z
N MET A 1 -23.84 -21.23 25.03
CA MET A 1 -22.85 -20.13 25.04
C MET A 1 -21.99 -20.26 23.81
N ALA A 2 -21.49 -19.17 23.25
CA ALA A 2 -20.60 -19.26 22.11
C ALA A 2 -19.25 -19.86 22.57
N ASN A 3 -18.75 -20.89 21.88
CA ASN A 3 -17.49 -21.55 22.25
C ASN A 3 -16.26 -20.79 21.74
N VAL A 4 -16.45 -19.71 20.96
CA VAL A 4 -15.35 -18.88 20.40
C VAL A 4 -15.57 -17.43 20.75
N ALA A 5 -14.63 -16.82 21.46
CA ALA A 5 -14.56 -15.37 21.65
C ALA A 5 -13.63 -14.72 20.62
N VAL A 6 -14.12 -13.71 19.95
CA VAL A 6 -13.35 -12.92 18.96
C VAL A 6 -12.89 -11.63 19.61
N ILE A 7 -11.57 -11.47 19.79
CA ILE A 7 -10.96 -10.29 20.38
C ILE A 7 -10.43 -9.37 19.28
N ILE A 8 -10.96 -8.16 19.21
CA ILE A 8 -10.60 -7.14 18.23
C ILE A 8 -10.02 -5.94 18.96
N VAL A 9 -8.74 -5.65 18.77
CA VAL A 9 -8.12 -4.44 19.30
C VAL A 9 -8.25 -3.31 18.29
N ASN A 10 -9.10 -2.33 18.60
CA ASN A 10 -9.32 -1.17 17.76
C ASN A 10 -8.42 0.01 18.16
N TYR A 11 -7.74 0.61 17.20
CA TYR A 11 -7.05 1.89 17.37
C TYR A 11 -7.04 2.66 16.05
N ASN A 12 -7.90 3.67 15.94
CA ASN A 12 -8.03 4.52 14.75
C ASN A 12 -8.19 3.73 13.44
N SER A 13 -9.06 2.70 13.45
CA SER A 13 -9.25 1.82 12.29
C SER A 13 -10.27 2.35 11.27
N GLY A 14 -10.97 3.46 11.57
CA GLY A 14 -11.98 4.08 10.70
C GLY A 14 -13.11 3.12 10.34
N ALA A 15 -13.44 3.03 9.05
CA ALA A 15 -14.53 2.19 8.56
C ALA A 15 -14.22 0.67 8.61
N PHE A 16 -12.96 0.27 8.76
CA PHE A 16 -12.59 -1.15 8.71
C PHE A 16 -13.16 -1.97 9.85
N LEU A 17 -13.20 -1.41 11.08
CA LEU A 17 -13.84 -2.10 12.20
C LEU A 17 -15.28 -2.51 11.88
N LYS A 18 -16.05 -1.62 11.23
CA LYS A 18 -17.42 -1.92 10.83
C LYS A 18 -17.47 -3.06 9.80
N GLN A 19 -16.57 -3.06 8.83
CA GLN A 19 -16.48 -4.12 7.81
C GLN A 19 -16.08 -5.46 8.42
N CYS A 20 -15.12 -5.48 9.34
CA CYS A 20 -14.70 -6.66 10.07
C CYS A 20 -15.90 -7.26 10.85
N LEU A 21 -16.64 -6.43 11.60
CA LEU A 21 -17.82 -6.86 12.36
C LEU A 21 -18.95 -7.38 11.46
N VAL A 22 -19.16 -6.79 10.28
CA VAL A 22 -20.14 -7.30 9.31
C VAL A 22 -19.74 -8.71 8.83
N GLY A 23 -18.48 -8.96 8.52
CA GLY A 23 -18.01 -10.29 8.12
C GLY A 23 -18.13 -11.32 9.25
N LEU A 24 -17.76 -10.94 10.48
CA LEU A 24 -17.88 -11.83 11.65
C LEU A 24 -19.33 -12.22 11.96
N ARG A 25 -20.29 -11.31 11.79
CA ARG A 25 -21.73 -11.60 11.98
C ARG A 25 -22.29 -12.59 10.96
N GLN A 26 -21.64 -12.75 9.83
CA GLN A 26 -22.00 -13.76 8.82
C GLN A 26 -21.36 -15.12 9.10
N SER A 27 -20.63 -15.27 10.23
CA SER A 27 -20.01 -16.53 10.62
C SER A 27 -21.01 -17.66 10.70
N THR A 28 -20.60 -18.85 10.21
CA THR A 28 -21.42 -20.07 10.24
C THR A 28 -21.48 -20.72 11.62
N ILE A 29 -20.71 -20.22 12.58
CA ILE A 29 -20.77 -20.63 14.00
C ILE A 29 -21.04 -19.41 14.89
N PRO A 30 -21.68 -19.62 16.05
CA PRO A 30 -21.95 -18.51 16.99
C PRO A 30 -20.63 -17.99 17.58
N LEU A 31 -20.50 -16.66 17.64
CA LEU A 31 -19.32 -15.94 18.14
C LEU A 31 -19.71 -14.99 19.28
N GLU A 32 -18.86 -14.92 20.29
CA GLU A 32 -18.84 -13.85 21.27
C GLU A 32 -17.84 -12.79 20.79
N ILE A 33 -18.26 -11.57 20.49
CA ILE A 33 -17.38 -10.53 19.93
C ILE A 33 -17.04 -9.50 21.00
N VAL A 34 -15.75 -9.32 21.28
CA VAL A 34 -15.23 -8.33 22.20
C VAL A 34 -14.35 -7.35 21.42
N VAL A 35 -14.73 -6.09 21.41
CA VAL A 35 -13.93 -4.99 20.84
C VAL A 35 -13.29 -4.21 21.98
N VAL A 36 -11.95 -4.15 21.97
CA VAL A 36 -11.19 -3.28 22.87
C VAL A 36 -10.77 -2.03 22.10
N ASP A 37 -11.44 -0.92 22.35
CA ASP A 37 -11.09 0.38 21.78
C ASP A 37 -9.94 1.01 22.57
N ASN A 38 -8.74 0.94 22.01
CA ASN A 38 -7.51 1.29 22.69
C ASN A 38 -7.19 2.80 22.59
N GLY A 39 -8.15 3.64 22.96
CA GLY A 39 -8.04 5.10 22.97
C GLY A 39 -8.08 5.70 21.55
N SER A 40 -9.04 5.28 20.72
CA SER A 40 -9.22 5.86 19.38
C SER A 40 -9.78 7.29 19.45
N SER A 41 -9.33 8.13 18.54
CA SER A 41 -9.76 9.52 18.37
C SER A 41 -10.51 9.78 17.06
N ASP A 42 -10.70 8.73 16.23
CA ASP A 42 -11.32 8.83 14.90
C ASP A 42 -12.80 8.48 14.86
N GLY A 43 -13.41 8.15 16.03
CA GLY A 43 -14.79 7.73 16.14
C GLY A 43 -15.09 6.34 15.58
N SER A 44 -14.06 5.53 15.28
CA SER A 44 -14.21 4.20 14.65
C SER A 44 -15.03 3.20 15.48
N ALA A 45 -15.10 3.35 16.81
CA ALA A 45 -15.88 2.50 17.72
C ALA A 45 -17.23 3.11 18.15
N ASP A 46 -17.55 4.35 17.79
CA ASP A 46 -18.73 5.05 18.32
C ASP A 46 -20.06 4.46 17.87
N PHE A 47 -20.08 3.76 16.73
CA PHE A 47 -21.29 3.12 16.25
C PHE A 47 -21.70 1.92 17.10
N ILE A 48 -20.76 1.28 17.84
CA ILE A 48 -21.05 0.13 18.71
C ILE A 48 -21.89 0.59 19.91
N SER A 49 -21.58 1.74 20.50
CA SER A 49 -22.27 2.28 21.66
C SER A 49 -23.63 2.94 21.32
N LYS A 50 -23.82 3.38 20.06
CA LYS A 50 -25.05 4.08 19.63
C LYS A 50 -26.15 3.15 19.13
N ALA A 51 -25.84 1.92 18.81
CA ALA A 51 -26.77 0.95 18.27
C ALA A 51 -27.34 0.09 19.39
N SER A 52 -28.43 0.56 20.06
CA SER A 52 -29.18 -0.19 21.07
C SER A 52 -29.74 -1.55 20.59
N ARG A 53 -29.51 -1.93 19.34
CA ARG A 53 -29.88 -3.22 18.72
C ARG A 53 -28.65 -4.07 18.33
N VAL A 54 -27.44 -3.67 18.71
CA VAL A 54 -26.19 -4.43 18.45
C VAL A 54 -25.80 -5.12 19.75
N SER A 55 -26.71 -5.97 20.29
CA SER A 55 -26.55 -6.70 21.55
C SER A 55 -25.43 -7.78 21.51
N ASP A 56 -24.79 -8.00 20.35
CA ASP A 56 -23.91 -9.16 20.17
C ASP A 56 -22.41 -8.79 20.23
N CYS A 57 -22.07 -7.57 20.69
CA CYS A 57 -20.68 -7.12 20.72
C CYS A 57 -20.41 -6.34 22.02
N GLN A 58 -19.49 -6.86 22.84
CA GLN A 58 -18.97 -6.16 24.02
C GLN A 58 -17.94 -5.11 23.60
N LEU A 59 -18.01 -3.91 24.18
CA LEU A 59 -17.05 -2.83 23.95
C LEU A 59 -16.34 -2.44 25.25
N ILE A 60 -15.02 -2.59 25.26
CA ILE A 60 -14.12 -2.11 26.31
C ILE A 60 -13.42 -0.86 25.79
N ARG A 61 -13.44 0.25 26.55
CA ARG A 61 -12.78 1.51 26.14
C ARG A 61 -11.63 1.86 27.05
N ASN A 62 -10.44 1.98 26.47
CA ASN A 62 -9.28 2.54 27.15
C ASN A 62 -9.18 4.06 26.89
N LEU A 63 -8.76 4.82 27.90
CA LEU A 63 -8.57 6.27 27.78
C LEU A 63 -7.39 6.62 26.86
N THR A 64 -6.38 5.75 26.79
CA THR A 64 -5.18 5.92 25.98
C THR A 64 -4.79 4.59 25.33
N ASN A 65 -3.92 4.64 24.35
CA ASN A 65 -3.38 3.44 23.71
C ASN A 65 -2.36 2.75 24.65
N LEU A 66 -2.77 1.64 25.26
CA LEU A 66 -1.98 0.83 26.18
C LEU A 66 -1.05 -0.17 25.48
N GLY A 67 -1.14 -0.33 24.17
CA GLY A 67 -0.46 -1.35 23.36
C GLY A 67 -1.36 -2.54 23.05
N PHE A 68 -0.91 -3.35 22.08
CA PHE A 68 -1.72 -4.47 21.57
C PHE A 68 -1.86 -5.59 22.60
N ALA A 69 -0.75 -5.99 23.23
CA ALA A 69 -0.73 -7.10 24.20
C ALA A 69 -1.65 -6.85 25.39
N VAL A 70 -1.60 -5.66 25.98
CA VAL A 70 -2.47 -5.26 27.12
C VAL A 70 -3.94 -5.33 26.70
N ALA A 71 -4.28 -4.75 25.55
CA ALA A 71 -5.65 -4.74 25.07
C ALA A 71 -6.20 -6.15 24.74
N VAL A 72 -5.35 -7.04 24.20
CA VAL A 72 -5.72 -8.44 24.01
C VAL A 72 -6.00 -9.11 25.34
N ASN A 73 -5.12 -8.98 26.33
CA ASN A 73 -5.31 -9.56 27.66
C ASN A 73 -6.62 -9.06 28.32
N GLN A 74 -6.93 -7.76 28.22
CA GLN A 74 -8.20 -7.20 28.71
C GLN A 74 -9.40 -7.84 28.01
N GLY A 75 -9.36 -8.01 26.70
CA GLY A 75 -10.42 -8.63 25.93
C GLY A 75 -10.62 -10.10 26.33
N VAL A 76 -9.53 -10.86 26.46
CA VAL A 76 -9.58 -12.27 26.88
C VAL A 76 -10.11 -12.43 28.31
N GLN A 77 -9.74 -11.55 29.22
CA GLN A 77 -10.24 -11.57 30.61
C GLN A 77 -11.75 -11.28 30.72
N SER A 78 -12.36 -10.65 29.72
CA SER A 78 -13.77 -10.29 29.72
C SER A 78 -14.70 -11.38 29.21
N THR A 79 -14.17 -12.54 28.79
CA THR A 79 -14.92 -13.70 28.26
C THR A 79 -14.50 -14.99 28.96
N THR A 80 -15.36 -16.00 28.89
CA THR A 80 -15.10 -17.37 29.40
C THR A 80 -15.12 -18.43 28.31
N ALA A 81 -15.10 -18.01 27.02
CA ALA A 81 -15.12 -18.94 25.89
C ALA A 81 -13.88 -19.84 25.88
N GLU A 82 -14.06 -21.07 25.38
CA GLU A 82 -13.02 -22.12 25.32
C GLU A 82 -11.90 -21.78 24.34
N ASP A 83 -12.26 -21.10 23.24
CA ASP A 83 -11.33 -20.68 22.21
C ASP A 83 -11.34 -19.16 22.04
N VAL A 84 -10.18 -18.58 21.84
CA VAL A 84 -9.97 -17.16 21.65
C VAL A 84 -9.43 -16.92 20.24
N LEU A 85 -10.17 -16.16 19.43
CA LEU A 85 -9.72 -15.71 18.12
C LEU A 85 -9.21 -14.27 18.22
N LEU A 86 -7.93 -14.07 17.96
CA LEU A 86 -7.35 -12.74 17.76
C LEU A 86 -7.53 -12.34 16.30
N ILE A 87 -8.10 -11.16 16.05
CA ILE A 87 -8.27 -10.65 14.70
C ILE A 87 -8.08 -9.13 14.65
N ASN A 88 -7.39 -8.66 13.62
CA ASN A 88 -7.22 -7.23 13.43
C ASN A 88 -8.51 -6.57 12.92
N PRO A 89 -8.78 -5.30 13.32
CA PRO A 89 -9.98 -4.57 12.91
C PRO A 89 -10.04 -4.26 11.42
N ASP A 90 -8.93 -4.43 10.68
CA ASP A 90 -8.82 -4.23 9.23
C ASP A 90 -8.75 -5.57 8.45
N CYS A 91 -9.25 -6.65 9.05
CA CYS A 91 -9.49 -7.92 8.38
C CYS A 91 -10.92 -8.00 7.82
N ILE A 92 -11.06 -8.53 6.61
CA ILE A 92 -12.34 -8.92 6.01
C ILE A 92 -12.44 -10.42 6.11
N VAL A 93 -13.44 -10.89 6.87
CA VAL A 93 -13.64 -12.31 7.22
C VAL A 93 -14.73 -12.90 6.35
N GLN A 94 -14.51 -14.11 5.84
CA GLN A 94 -15.54 -14.87 5.14
C GLN A 94 -16.38 -15.71 6.14
N PRO A 95 -17.62 -16.06 5.80
CA PRO A 95 -18.51 -16.77 6.73
C PRO A 95 -17.94 -18.05 7.35
N HIS A 96 -17.15 -18.81 6.57
CA HIS A 96 -16.56 -20.08 7.02
C HIS A 96 -15.16 -19.96 7.64
N SER A 97 -14.55 -18.77 7.65
CA SER A 97 -13.15 -18.61 8.09
C SER A 97 -12.95 -18.99 9.56
N VAL A 98 -13.84 -18.56 10.45
CA VAL A 98 -13.71 -18.87 11.89
C VAL A 98 -13.99 -20.36 12.16
N ALA A 99 -15.04 -20.90 11.54
CA ALA A 99 -15.37 -22.33 11.64
C ALA A 99 -14.24 -23.22 11.13
N GLY A 100 -13.57 -22.81 10.04
CA GLY A 100 -12.43 -23.55 9.48
C GLY A 100 -11.23 -23.60 10.42
N LEU A 101 -10.89 -22.50 11.12
CA LEU A 101 -9.84 -22.52 12.15
C LEU A 101 -10.22 -23.41 13.33
N LYS A 102 -11.48 -23.33 13.79
CA LYS A 102 -11.97 -24.16 14.89
C LYS A 102 -11.89 -25.65 14.55
N LEU A 103 -12.28 -26.03 13.33
CA LEU A 103 -12.19 -27.41 12.85
C LEU A 103 -10.73 -27.90 12.81
N ALA A 104 -9.82 -27.07 12.30
CA ALA A 104 -8.39 -27.40 12.25
C ALA A 104 -7.79 -27.56 13.67
N MET A 105 -8.24 -26.77 14.63
CA MET A 105 -7.81 -26.83 16.02
C MET A 105 -8.30 -28.10 16.74
N GLN A 106 -9.51 -28.59 16.42
CA GLN A 106 -10.07 -29.81 16.98
C GLN A 106 -9.44 -31.10 16.43
N GLY A 107 -8.88 -31.03 15.21
CA GLY A 107 -8.26 -32.16 14.54
C GLY A 107 -6.81 -32.45 14.91
N GLU A 108 -6.15 -31.55 15.63
CA GLU A 108 -4.71 -31.61 15.92
C GLU A 108 -4.45 -31.17 17.37
N GLU A 109 -3.55 -31.86 18.05
CA GLU A 109 -3.06 -31.43 19.38
C GLU A 109 -2.17 -30.18 19.23
N CYS A 110 -2.76 -28.98 19.32
CA CYS A 110 -2.04 -27.73 19.16
C CYS A 110 -2.50 -26.67 20.16
N GLY A 111 -1.63 -25.72 20.48
CA GLY A 111 -1.96 -24.58 21.35
C GLY A 111 -2.60 -23.42 20.59
N ALA A 112 -2.24 -23.26 19.31
CA ALA A 112 -2.76 -22.20 18.46
C ALA A 112 -2.75 -22.59 16.98
N VAL A 113 -3.69 -22.01 16.23
CA VAL A 113 -3.79 -22.13 14.78
C VAL A 113 -3.89 -20.76 14.13
N GLY A 114 -3.20 -20.53 13.02
CA GLY A 114 -3.32 -19.32 12.20
C GLY A 114 -3.73 -19.63 10.78
N GLY A 115 -4.61 -18.81 10.21
CA GLY A 115 -5.00 -18.92 8.83
C GLY A 115 -4.12 -18.11 7.88
N LEU A 116 -4.36 -18.28 6.59
CA LEU A 116 -3.72 -17.50 5.53
C LEU A 116 -4.20 -16.06 5.58
N VAL A 117 -3.28 -15.15 5.84
CA VAL A 117 -3.51 -13.71 5.77
C VAL A 117 -2.97 -13.20 4.44
N PHE A 118 -3.83 -12.73 3.57
CA PHE A 118 -3.44 -12.21 2.26
C PHE A 118 -3.79 -10.72 2.11
N GLY A 119 -3.02 -10.04 1.26
CA GLY A 119 -3.23 -8.63 0.95
C GLY A 119 -4.18 -8.43 -0.22
N PHE A 120 -4.50 -7.17 -0.51
CA PHE A 120 -5.27 -6.80 -1.72
C PHE A 120 -4.59 -7.17 -3.05
N ASP A 121 -3.34 -7.60 -3.02
CA ASP A 121 -2.62 -8.10 -4.18
C ASP A 121 -2.77 -9.62 -4.38
N GLY A 122 -3.65 -10.25 -3.60
CA GLY A 122 -3.90 -11.70 -3.63
C GLY A 122 -2.72 -12.55 -3.14
N ARG A 123 -1.66 -11.92 -2.61
CA ARG A 123 -0.46 -12.63 -2.13
C ARG A 123 -0.49 -12.80 -0.62
N GLU A 124 0.12 -13.87 -0.14
CA GLU A 124 0.38 -14.06 1.27
C GLU A 124 1.13 -12.85 1.83
N GLN A 125 0.67 -12.29 2.95
CA GLN A 125 1.31 -11.15 3.58
C GLN A 125 2.58 -11.54 4.32
N ALA A 126 3.61 -10.72 4.18
CA ALA A 126 4.85 -10.88 4.93
C ALA A 126 4.57 -10.94 6.45
N GLY A 127 5.05 -12.00 7.09
CA GLY A 127 4.81 -12.27 8.50
C GLY A 127 3.55 -13.09 8.80
N CYS A 128 2.83 -13.60 7.79
CA CYS A 128 1.70 -14.50 7.99
C CYS A 128 2.14 -15.78 8.70
N ARG A 129 3.19 -16.43 8.19
CA ARG A 129 3.88 -17.57 8.81
C ARG A 129 5.37 -17.28 8.92
N ARG A 130 5.97 -17.62 10.06
CA ARG A 130 7.34 -17.21 10.38
C ARG A 130 8.13 -18.30 11.09
N ARG A 131 9.47 -18.23 10.90
CA ARG A 131 10.45 -18.89 11.76
C ARG A 131 10.84 -17.99 12.93
N ASP A 132 11.34 -18.59 14.01
CA ASP A 132 11.91 -17.84 15.12
C ASP A 132 13.00 -16.89 14.64
N PRO A 133 13.01 -15.64 15.11
CA PRO A 133 14.04 -14.66 14.79
C PRO A 133 15.35 -14.95 15.55
N THR A 134 16.14 -15.94 15.06
CA THR A 134 17.51 -16.14 15.53
C THR A 134 18.38 -14.93 15.17
N MET A 135 19.58 -14.83 15.76
CA MET A 135 20.55 -13.77 15.44
C MET A 135 20.82 -13.70 13.93
N ALA A 136 21.16 -14.82 13.32
CA ALA A 136 21.44 -14.91 11.89
C ALA A 136 20.24 -14.49 11.06
N ARG A 137 19.05 -15.01 11.33
CA ARG A 137 17.80 -14.67 10.62
C ARG A 137 17.39 -13.21 10.80
N SER A 138 17.64 -12.63 11.99
CA SER A 138 17.37 -11.22 12.27
C SER A 138 18.30 -10.31 11.47
N VAL A 139 19.58 -10.64 11.39
CA VAL A 139 20.55 -9.94 10.54
C VAL A 139 20.16 -10.05 9.06
N VAL A 140 19.76 -11.23 8.58
CA VAL A 140 19.27 -11.42 7.20
C VAL A 140 18.08 -10.51 6.92
N LYS A 141 17.11 -10.44 7.83
CA LYS A 141 15.93 -9.58 7.68
C LYS A 141 16.30 -8.10 7.65
N LEU A 142 17.27 -7.67 8.45
CA LEU A 142 17.76 -6.29 8.47
C LEU A 142 18.60 -5.95 7.22
N LEU A 143 19.37 -6.90 6.69
CA LEU A 143 20.10 -6.75 5.43
C LEU A 143 19.17 -6.83 4.19
N GLY A 144 17.91 -7.26 4.36
CA GLY A 144 16.91 -7.30 3.31
C GLY A 144 17.33 -8.18 2.13
N LYS A 145 17.22 -7.65 0.90
CA LYS A 145 17.52 -8.41 -0.33
C LYS A 145 18.98 -8.90 -0.43
N LEU A 146 19.90 -8.27 0.29
CA LEU A 146 21.30 -8.71 0.32
C LEU A 146 21.44 -10.05 1.04
N GLY A 147 20.76 -10.22 2.19
CA GLY A 147 20.77 -11.48 2.94
C GLY A 147 20.22 -12.66 2.14
N VAL A 148 19.12 -12.45 1.41
CA VAL A 148 18.51 -13.47 0.53
C VAL A 148 19.46 -13.89 -0.60
N ARG A 149 20.26 -12.95 -1.13
CA ARG A 149 21.23 -13.25 -2.20
C ARG A 149 22.38 -14.18 -1.76
N PHE A 150 22.65 -14.24 -0.46
CA PHE A 150 23.64 -15.17 0.12
C PHE A 150 23.03 -16.51 0.55
N GLY A 151 21.78 -16.83 0.13
CA GLY A 151 21.13 -18.10 0.47
C GLY A 151 20.76 -18.25 1.95
N LEU A 152 20.79 -17.16 2.71
CA LEU A 152 20.49 -17.20 4.13
C LEU A 152 18.96 -17.23 4.34
N MET A 153 18.47 -18.20 5.11
CA MET A 153 17.05 -18.33 5.43
C MET A 153 16.58 -17.17 6.31
N GLY A 154 15.54 -16.45 5.86
CA GLY A 154 14.91 -15.36 6.60
C GLY A 154 13.96 -15.84 7.70
N VAL A 155 13.42 -14.89 8.46
CA VAL A 155 12.35 -15.12 9.45
C VAL A 155 11.01 -15.39 8.74
N ASP A 156 10.79 -14.81 7.57
CA ASP A 156 9.53 -14.83 6.84
C ASP A 156 9.47 -16.03 5.88
N LEU A 157 8.44 -16.85 6.02
CA LEU A 157 8.21 -18.04 5.20
C LEU A 157 7.42 -17.75 3.91
N THR A 158 6.95 -16.51 3.69
CA THR A 158 6.18 -16.14 2.49
C THR A 158 6.99 -16.19 1.19
N THR A 159 8.30 -16.38 1.28
CA THR A 159 9.17 -16.64 0.12
C THR A 159 9.17 -18.12 -0.31
N GLU A 160 8.63 -18.99 0.53
CA GLU A 160 8.48 -20.44 0.26
C GLU A 160 7.10 -20.71 -0.33
N PRO A 161 6.94 -21.80 -1.13
CA PRO A 161 5.64 -22.17 -1.67
C PRO A 161 4.57 -22.30 -0.57
N LEU A 162 3.34 -21.89 -0.88
CA LEU A 162 2.22 -22.07 0.03
C LEU A 162 1.95 -23.57 0.19
N PRO A 163 1.89 -24.11 1.43
CA PRO A 163 1.57 -25.51 1.65
C PRO A 163 0.12 -25.81 1.24
N VAL A 164 -0.15 -27.07 0.87
CA VAL A 164 -1.49 -27.52 0.47
C VAL A 164 -2.31 -28.07 1.63
N SER A 165 -1.68 -28.40 2.76
CA SER A 165 -2.27 -28.91 3.99
C SER A 165 -1.76 -28.16 5.22
N PRO A 166 -2.41 -28.25 6.38
CA PRO A 166 -1.91 -27.67 7.62
C PRO A 166 -0.48 -28.14 7.92
N ILE A 167 0.36 -27.19 8.36
CA ILE A 167 1.76 -27.46 8.75
C ILE A 167 2.09 -26.81 10.08
N GLN A 168 2.99 -27.44 10.83
CA GLN A 168 3.57 -26.82 12.01
C GLN A 168 4.56 -25.72 11.61
N VAL A 169 4.49 -24.58 12.29
CA VAL A 169 5.36 -23.42 12.07
C VAL A 169 5.84 -22.85 13.40
N ASP A 170 6.92 -22.04 13.36
CA ASP A 170 7.40 -21.43 14.61
C ASP A 170 6.46 -20.31 15.10
N ALA A 171 5.80 -19.59 14.21
CA ALA A 171 4.81 -18.58 14.57
C ALA A 171 3.87 -18.23 13.42
N VAL A 172 2.65 -17.85 13.75
CA VAL A 172 1.64 -17.26 12.86
C VAL A 172 1.38 -15.80 13.24
N SER A 173 0.68 -15.09 12.37
CA SER A 173 0.35 -13.67 12.62
C SER A 173 -0.81 -13.51 13.61
N GLY A 174 -0.66 -12.61 14.58
CA GLY A 174 -1.76 -12.19 15.46
C GLY A 174 -2.90 -11.46 14.76
N ALA A 175 -2.79 -11.21 13.44
CA ALA A 175 -3.87 -10.63 12.66
C ALA A 175 -5.04 -11.61 12.43
N PHE A 176 -4.79 -12.93 12.50
CA PHE A 176 -5.82 -13.97 12.39
C PHE A 176 -5.29 -15.27 13.02
N MET A 177 -5.45 -15.42 14.35
CA MET A 177 -4.91 -16.52 15.15
C MET A 177 -5.95 -16.96 16.17
N MET A 178 -6.29 -18.25 16.19
CA MET A 178 -7.12 -18.87 17.22
C MET A 178 -6.25 -19.64 18.20
N ILE A 179 -6.59 -19.58 19.50
CA ILE A 179 -5.80 -20.15 20.60
C ILE A 179 -6.77 -20.80 21.56
N HIS A 180 -6.47 -21.99 22.07
CA HIS A 180 -7.19 -22.54 23.21
C HIS A 180 -7.03 -21.66 24.44
N ARG A 181 -8.11 -21.34 25.11
CA ARG A 181 -8.12 -20.52 26.31
C ARG A 181 -7.18 -21.08 27.38
N GLU A 182 -7.26 -22.37 27.60
CA GLU A 182 -6.39 -23.07 28.55
C GLU A 182 -4.90 -22.89 28.20
N SER A 183 -4.54 -23.03 26.91
CA SER A 183 -3.18 -22.81 26.43
C SER A 183 -2.73 -21.35 26.62
N PHE A 184 -3.63 -20.40 26.37
CA PHE A 184 -3.36 -18.97 26.56
C PHE A 184 -3.11 -18.65 28.04
N ASP A 185 -3.95 -19.18 28.92
CA ASP A 185 -3.85 -18.94 30.37
C ASP A 185 -2.62 -19.66 30.97
N ALA A 186 -2.29 -20.88 30.51
CA ALA A 186 -1.13 -21.66 30.97
C ALA A 186 0.21 -20.94 30.71
N ILE A 187 0.30 -20.15 29.67
CA ILE A 187 1.51 -19.35 29.37
C ILE A 187 1.45 -17.94 29.95
N GLY A 188 0.38 -17.58 30.69
CA GLY A 188 0.19 -16.27 31.32
C GLY A 188 -0.22 -15.16 30.34
N GLY A 189 -0.90 -15.50 29.24
CA GLY A 189 -1.38 -14.56 28.24
C GLY A 189 -0.30 -13.90 27.37
N MET A 190 -0.61 -12.75 26.78
CA MET A 190 0.39 -11.95 26.06
C MET A 190 1.33 -11.22 27.00
N ASP A 191 2.62 -11.13 26.64
CA ASP A 191 3.61 -10.34 27.39
C ASP A 191 3.39 -8.85 27.14
N GLU A 192 2.85 -8.14 28.14
CA GLU A 192 2.51 -6.71 28.08
C GLU A 192 3.72 -5.77 27.92
N GLY A 193 4.92 -6.28 28.06
CA GLY A 193 6.13 -5.53 27.74
C GLY A 193 6.35 -5.26 26.25
N TYR A 194 5.52 -5.86 25.36
CA TYR A 194 5.48 -5.52 23.94
C TYR A 194 4.32 -4.55 23.69
N PHE A 195 4.65 -3.34 23.26
CA PHE A 195 3.61 -2.37 22.91
C PHE A 195 2.97 -2.68 21.54
N LEU A 196 3.80 -3.05 20.56
CA LEU A 196 3.39 -3.36 19.18
C LEU A 196 4.51 -4.11 18.46
N HIS A 197 4.19 -5.21 17.80
CA HIS A 197 5.08 -6.17 17.14
C HIS A 197 5.94 -7.00 18.11
N PHE A 198 6.21 -8.23 17.74
CA PHE A 198 6.89 -9.29 18.49
C PHE A 198 6.06 -9.97 19.59
N GLU A 199 4.92 -9.42 20.00
CA GLU A 199 4.01 -10.04 20.96
C GLU A 199 3.47 -11.39 20.46
N ASP A 200 3.15 -11.50 19.17
CA ASP A 200 2.69 -12.73 18.54
C ASP A 200 3.81 -13.77 18.40
N LEU A 201 5.03 -13.36 18.08
CA LEU A 201 6.20 -14.22 18.08
C LEU A 201 6.52 -14.75 19.47
N ASP A 202 6.44 -13.89 20.49
CA ASP A 202 6.65 -14.25 21.89
C ASP A 202 5.61 -15.27 22.36
N LEU A 203 4.33 -15.02 22.06
CA LEU A 203 3.22 -15.91 22.41
C LEU A 203 3.41 -17.29 21.78
N CYS A 204 3.62 -17.37 20.47
CA CYS A 204 3.83 -18.63 19.75
C CYS A 204 5.05 -19.39 20.29
N ARG A 205 6.13 -18.70 20.65
CA ARG A 205 7.32 -19.33 21.20
C ARG A 205 7.07 -19.91 22.59
N ARG A 206 6.33 -19.19 23.47
CA ARG A 206 5.99 -19.69 24.81
C ARG A 206 5.05 -20.90 24.73
N LEU A 207 4.07 -20.90 23.80
CA LEU A 207 3.24 -22.07 23.54
C LEU A 207 4.10 -23.28 23.18
N ARG A 208 5.01 -23.16 22.21
CA ARG A 208 5.89 -24.26 21.79
C ARG A 208 6.83 -24.73 22.91
N TYR A 209 7.32 -23.83 23.75
CA TYR A 209 8.13 -24.20 24.93
C TYR A 209 7.30 -24.95 25.99
N GLY A 210 6.01 -24.69 26.05
CA GLY A 210 5.04 -25.46 26.85
C GLY A 210 4.61 -26.79 26.22
N GLY A 211 5.23 -27.20 25.09
CA GLY A 211 4.86 -28.45 24.40
C GLY A 211 3.61 -28.31 23.50
N MET A 212 3.09 -27.11 23.29
CA MET A 212 1.88 -26.83 22.52
C MET A 212 2.24 -26.31 21.12
N PRO A 213 2.14 -27.13 20.06
CA PRO A 213 2.48 -26.73 18.70
C PRO A 213 1.65 -25.57 18.16
N VAL A 214 2.20 -24.83 17.20
CA VAL A 214 1.51 -23.78 16.45
C VAL A 214 1.35 -24.22 15.00
N LEU A 215 0.11 -24.22 14.49
CA LEU A 215 -0.22 -24.69 13.15
C LEU A 215 -0.57 -23.52 12.23
N PHE A 216 -0.18 -23.63 10.97
CA PHE A 216 -0.62 -22.78 9.89
C PHE A 216 -1.58 -23.54 8.97
N VAL A 217 -2.78 -22.98 8.74
CA VAL A 217 -3.86 -23.58 7.96
C VAL A 217 -4.05 -22.82 6.65
N PRO A 218 -3.49 -23.30 5.52
CA PRO A 218 -3.51 -22.57 4.25
C PRO A 218 -4.89 -22.48 3.59
N THR A 219 -5.79 -23.40 3.93
CA THR A 219 -7.15 -23.49 3.35
C THR A 219 -8.14 -22.51 3.96
N VAL A 220 -7.79 -21.89 5.11
CA VAL A 220 -8.61 -20.90 5.80
C VAL A 220 -7.95 -19.55 5.68
N SER A 221 -8.68 -18.55 5.21
CA SER A 221 -8.07 -17.27 4.88
C SER A 221 -8.89 -16.05 5.29
N VAL A 222 -8.18 -14.92 5.45
CA VAL A 222 -8.76 -13.57 5.61
C VAL A 222 -8.02 -12.56 4.74
N LEU A 223 -8.75 -11.56 4.24
CA LEU A 223 -8.15 -10.42 3.57
C LEU A 223 -7.81 -9.35 4.62
N HIS A 224 -6.54 -8.97 4.73
CA HIS A 224 -6.07 -7.99 5.70
C HIS A 224 -5.60 -6.71 5.02
N CYS A 225 -6.25 -5.60 5.33
CA CYS A 225 -6.00 -4.28 4.73
C CYS A 225 -4.76 -3.56 5.28
N GLN A 226 -3.76 -4.28 5.67
CA GLN A 226 -2.53 -3.91 6.38
C GLN A 226 -2.23 -2.40 6.54
N GLY A 227 -2.12 -1.95 7.79
CA GLY A 227 -1.63 -0.62 8.15
C GLY A 227 -2.70 0.44 8.27
N ALA A 228 -3.96 0.09 8.50
CA ALA A 228 -5.01 1.06 8.78
C ALA A 228 -4.64 1.98 9.95
N SER A 229 -4.13 1.43 11.05
CA SER A 229 -3.76 2.16 12.27
C SER A 229 -2.29 2.60 12.32
N SER A 230 -1.38 1.87 11.66
CA SER A 230 0.08 2.08 11.80
C SER A 230 0.70 3.09 10.84
N ARG A 231 -0.01 3.45 9.74
CA ARG A 231 0.53 4.33 8.69
C ARG A 231 0.65 5.80 9.07
N GLU A 232 -0.12 6.25 10.05
CA GLU A 232 -0.08 7.65 10.49
C GLU A 232 1.15 7.99 11.33
N ARG A 233 1.77 6.98 11.96
CA ARG A 233 2.91 7.16 12.87
C ARG A 233 4.05 6.19 12.56
N PRO A 234 4.64 6.21 11.35
CA PRO A 234 5.61 5.22 10.91
C PRO A 234 6.86 5.15 11.78
N PHE A 235 7.30 6.30 12.34
CA PHE A 235 8.42 6.35 13.27
C PHE A 235 8.13 5.58 14.57
N ARG A 236 6.94 5.79 15.17
CA ARG A 236 6.55 5.11 16.41
C ARG A 236 6.45 3.59 16.20
N VAL A 237 5.96 3.17 15.05
CA VAL A 237 5.90 1.75 14.66
C VAL A 237 7.31 1.15 14.54
N GLU A 238 8.22 1.81 13.82
CA GLU A 238 9.61 1.33 13.69
C GLU A 238 10.32 1.31 15.05
N TRP A 239 10.09 2.31 15.90
CA TRP A 239 10.64 2.38 17.25
C TRP A 239 10.23 1.15 18.09
N HIS A 240 8.91 0.89 18.22
CA HIS A 240 8.40 -0.24 18.99
C HIS A 240 8.84 -1.58 18.42
N LYS A 241 8.93 -1.71 17.12
CA LYS A 241 9.44 -2.92 16.46
C LYS A 241 10.91 -3.20 16.80
N HIS A 242 11.75 -2.18 16.85
CA HIS A 242 13.15 -2.33 17.24
C HIS A 242 13.32 -2.62 18.75
N LEU A 243 12.49 -2.00 19.59
CA LEU A 243 12.43 -2.33 21.02
C LEU A 243 11.95 -3.76 21.26
N GLY A 244 10.89 -4.19 20.55
CA GLY A 244 10.37 -5.56 20.61
C GLY A 244 11.42 -6.59 20.22
N MET A 245 12.21 -6.32 19.18
CA MET A 245 13.31 -7.18 18.75
C MET A 245 14.39 -7.33 19.83
N CYS A 246 14.75 -6.23 20.50
CA CYS A 246 15.70 -6.26 21.62
C CYS A 246 15.14 -7.04 22.82
N ARG A 247 13.84 -6.81 23.19
CA ARG A 247 13.19 -7.53 24.29
C ARG A 247 13.14 -9.03 24.01
N TYR A 248 12.69 -9.43 22.81
CA TYR A 248 12.59 -10.83 22.40
C TYR A 248 13.94 -11.55 22.52
N ARG A 249 15.03 -10.91 22.04
CA ARG A 249 16.36 -11.44 22.16
C ARG A 249 16.81 -11.60 23.60
N LEU A 250 16.58 -10.58 24.44
CA LEU A 250 16.95 -10.65 25.87
C LEU A 250 16.21 -11.77 26.60
N LYS A 251 14.92 -11.95 26.28
CA LYS A 251 14.07 -12.95 26.92
C LYS A 251 14.46 -14.39 26.57
N PHE A 252 14.85 -14.63 25.30
CA PHE A 252 15.02 -15.99 24.80
C PHE A 252 16.44 -16.38 24.39
N SER A 253 17.42 -15.52 24.52
CA SER A 253 18.81 -15.82 24.16
C SER A 253 19.66 -15.95 25.39
N GLN A 254 20.37 -17.09 25.50
CA GLN A 254 21.41 -17.33 26.55
C GLN A 254 22.79 -16.80 26.15
N ALA A 255 22.87 -15.93 25.14
CA ALA A 255 24.13 -15.38 24.65
C ALA A 255 24.81 -14.49 25.73
N PRO A 256 26.15 -14.37 25.72
CA PRO A 256 26.87 -13.47 26.62
C PRO A 256 26.40 -12.01 26.53
N GLN A 257 26.48 -11.26 27.63
CA GLN A 257 26.01 -9.86 27.68
C GLN A 257 26.61 -8.98 26.59
N ILE A 258 27.88 -9.17 26.24
CA ILE A 258 28.53 -8.42 25.14
C ILE A 258 27.82 -8.61 23.80
N SER A 259 27.30 -9.83 23.52
CA SER A 259 26.53 -10.11 22.33
C SER A 259 25.17 -9.36 22.30
N HIS A 260 24.54 -9.15 23.46
CA HIS A 260 23.34 -8.33 23.60
C HIS A 260 23.64 -6.86 23.36
N TRP A 261 24.77 -6.35 23.85
CA TRP A 261 25.23 -4.98 23.61
C TRP A 261 25.51 -4.71 22.12
N LEU A 262 26.24 -5.59 21.47
CA LEU A 262 26.53 -5.50 20.03
C LEU A 262 25.25 -5.56 19.21
N PHE A 263 24.30 -6.41 19.58
CA PHE A 263 23.02 -6.48 18.91
C PHE A 263 22.19 -5.20 19.07
N ARG A 264 22.13 -4.63 20.27
CA ARG A 264 21.45 -3.34 20.51
C ARG A 264 22.06 -2.21 19.70
N LEU A 265 23.40 -2.15 19.62
CA LEU A 265 24.10 -1.18 18.79
C LEU A 265 23.73 -1.35 17.32
N PHE A 266 23.74 -2.56 16.80
CA PHE A 266 23.34 -2.87 15.42
C PHE A 266 21.89 -2.50 15.14
N VAL A 267 20.96 -2.82 16.05
CA VAL A 267 19.55 -2.46 15.96
C VAL A 267 19.37 -0.93 16.00
N GLY A 268 20.15 -0.23 16.83
CA GLY A 268 20.14 1.24 16.90
C GLY A 268 20.60 1.90 15.57
N VAL A 269 21.70 1.42 15.01
CA VAL A 269 22.19 1.89 13.69
C VAL A 269 21.14 1.64 12.60
N HIS A 270 20.52 0.44 12.58
CA HIS A 270 19.46 0.14 11.64
C HIS A 270 18.22 1.03 11.82
N LEU A 271 17.85 1.34 13.08
CA LEU A 271 16.75 2.26 13.36
C LEU A 271 17.04 3.66 12.81
N ILE A 272 18.24 4.19 13.04
CA ILE A 272 18.67 5.48 12.49
C ILE A 272 18.56 5.46 10.96
N TRP A 273 19.09 4.41 10.34
CA TRP A 273 18.99 4.24 8.88
C TRP A 273 17.53 4.20 8.40
N ARG A 274 16.64 3.46 9.06
CA ARG A 274 15.20 3.40 8.73
C ARG A 274 14.53 4.76 8.89
N VAL A 275 14.86 5.50 9.93
CA VAL A 275 14.35 6.87 10.15
C VAL A 275 14.81 7.79 9.03
N CYS A 276 16.09 7.75 8.63
CA CYS A 276 16.59 8.50 7.48
C CYS A 276 15.83 8.15 6.20
N CYS A 277 15.57 6.85 5.95
CA CYS A 277 14.75 6.43 4.81
C CYS A 277 13.32 6.98 4.86
N LEU A 278 12.67 6.96 6.03
CA LEU A 278 11.32 7.52 6.21
C LEU A 278 11.27 9.03 5.98
N VAL A 279 12.29 9.75 6.43
CA VAL A 279 12.45 11.20 6.20
C VAL A 279 12.62 11.48 4.70
N LEU A 280 13.51 10.75 4.02
CA LEU A 280 13.76 10.88 2.59
C LEU A 280 12.52 10.51 1.75
N GLU A 281 11.73 9.52 2.18
CA GLU A 281 10.47 9.16 1.55
C GLU A 281 9.34 10.19 1.80
N GLY A 282 9.58 11.25 2.57
CA GLY A 282 8.59 12.28 2.90
C GLY A 282 7.45 11.81 3.81
N LYS A 283 7.63 10.70 4.51
CA LYS A 283 6.61 10.11 5.40
C LYS A 283 6.55 10.74 6.80
N TRP A 284 7.46 11.69 7.09
CA TRP A 284 7.60 12.32 8.43
C TRP A 284 6.48 13.27 8.83
N LYS A 285 5.81 13.93 7.85
CA LYS A 285 4.81 14.97 8.14
C LYS A 285 3.50 14.71 7.40
N ARG A 286 2.62 13.90 7.95
CA ARG A 286 1.22 13.85 7.50
C ARG A 286 0.27 13.80 8.69
N LYS A 287 -0.24 14.95 9.12
CA LYS A 287 -1.58 15.09 9.70
C LYS A 287 -2.56 15.12 8.53
N MET A 288 -3.45 14.13 8.45
CA MET A 288 -4.59 14.17 7.53
C MET A 288 -5.81 14.78 8.24
N PRO A 289 -6.64 15.56 7.54
CA PRO A 289 -7.89 16.04 8.10
C PRO A 289 -8.90 14.91 8.29
N ALA A 290 -9.71 15.03 9.32
CA ALA A 290 -10.72 14.08 9.76
C ALA A 290 -11.74 13.74 8.66
N SER A 291 -12.10 12.45 8.57
CA SER A 291 -13.03 11.90 7.60
C SER A 291 -14.47 11.88 8.10
N GLY A 292 -15.42 12.20 7.26
CA GLY A 292 -16.87 11.99 7.48
C GLY A 292 -17.54 11.27 6.31
N ARG A 293 -18.28 10.27 6.67
CA ARG A 293 -19.49 9.62 6.12
C ARG A 293 -19.67 9.30 4.64
N GLY A 294 -20.10 8.06 4.38
CA GLY A 294 -21.12 7.66 3.43
C GLY A 294 -20.70 6.70 2.32
N ALA A 295 -20.90 5.39 2.55
CA ALA A 295 -21.13 4.44 1.47
C ALA A 295 -22.64 4.14 1.48
N SER A 296 -23.36 4.65 0.50
CA SER A 296 -24.71 4.20 0.15
C SER A 296 -24.64 3.31 -1.07
N ALA A 297 -25.52 2.31 -1.08
CA ALA A 297 -25.65 1.23 -2.04
C ALA A 297 -25.57 1.67 -3.52
N LEU A 298 -24.89 0.86 -4.32
CA LEU A 298 -24.94 0.88 -5.78
C LEU A 298 -26.34 0.49 -6.24
N THR A 299 -27.12 1.46 -6.70
CA THR A 299 -28.35 1.22 -7.44
C THR A 299 -28.04 1.24 -8.93
N THR A 300 -28.42 0.19 -9.61
CA THR A 300 -28.16 -0.18 -11.01
C THR A 300 -29.00 0.61 -12.00
N THR A 301 -28.71 1.89 -12.33
CA THR A 301 -29.37 2.56 -13.46
C THR A 301 -28.68 3.80 -14.03
N SER A 302 -27.35 3.97 -13.92
CA SER A 302 -26.68 5.07 -14.62
C SER A 302 -25.32 4.63 -15.17
N SER A 303 -24.98 5.07 -16.38
CA SER A 303 -23.66 4.88 -16.99
C SER A 303 -22.55 5.30 -16.01
N GLY A 304 -21.64 4.38 -15.68
CA GLY A 304 -20.59 4.59 -14.70
C GLY A 304 -19.23 4.75 -15.34
N THR A 305 -18.30 5.34 -14.59
CA THR A 305 -16.89 5.46 -14.99
C THR A 305 -15.99 4.65 -14.06
N VAL A 306 -15.14 3.79 -14.63
CA VAL A 306 -14.09 3.06 -13.89
C VAL A 306 -12.78 3.84 -13.95
N VAL A 307 -12.16 4.04 -12.79
CA VAL A 307 -10.79 4.54 -12.70
C VAL A 307 -9.87 3.38 -12.27
N LEU A 308 -9.03 2.90 -13.20
CA LEU A 308 -8.00 1.92 -12.90
C LEU A 308 -6.79 2.62 -12.27
N GLY A 309 -6.61 2.44 -10.96
CA GLY A 309 -5.49 3.02 -10.21
C GLY A 309 -5.85 4.29 -9.44
N GLY A 310 -6.05 4.17 -8.14
CA GLY A 310 -6.44 5.28 -7.25
C GLY A 310 -5.29 5.99 -6.53
N ARG A 311 -4.01 5.66 -6.81
CA ARG A 311 -2.85 6.14 -6.07
C ARG A 311 -1.76 6.74 -6.94
N ASN A 312 -2.13 7.72 -7.71
CA ASN A 312 -1.18 8.54 -8.48
C ASN A 312 -1.70 9.98 -8.56
N ASP A 313 -0.85 10.86 -9.06
CA ASP A 313 -1.15 12.29 -9.09
C ASP A 313 -2.37 12.62 -9.96
N VAL A 314 -2.57 11.91 -11.07
CA VAL A 314 -3.72 12.15 -11.96
C VAL A 314 -5.02 11.70 -11.29
N ALA A 315 -5.04 10.51 -10.66
CA ALA A 315 -6.23 10.01 -9.96
C ALA A 315 -6.67 10.92 -8.80
N GLU A 316 -5.73 11.63 -8.18
CA GLU A 316 -5.99 12.59 -7.09
C GLU A 316 -6.95 13.70 -7.51
N TYR A 317 -6.83 14.17 -8.75
CA TYR A 317 -7.70 15.21 -9.32
C TYR A 317 -8.87 14.64 -10.12
N LEU A 318 -8.67 13.49 -10.75
CA LEU A 318 -9.64 12.84 -11.62
C LEU A 318 -10.89 12.37 -10.85
N VAL A 319 -10.70 11.65 -9.74
CA VAL A 319 -11.80 11.05 -8.98
C VAL A 319 -12.77 12.11 -8.42
N PRO A 320 -12.31 13.22 -7.80
CA PRO A 320 -13.21 14.30 -7.38
C PRO A 320 -13.97 14.95 -8.53
N ARG A 321 -13.33 15.14 -9.71
CA ARG A 321 -13.98 15.73 -10.88
C ARG A 321 -15.11 14.86 -11.41
N LEU A 322 -14.87 13.57 -11.56
CA LEU A 322 -15.88 12.60 -12.00
C LEU A 322 -17.07 12.53 -11.03
N SER A 323 -16.78 12.52 -9.73
CA SER A 323 -17.83 12.49 -8.69
C SER A 323 -18.66 13.78 -8.68
N GLY A 324 -18.06 14.93 -9.01
CA GLY A 324 -18.77 16.21 -9.14
C GLY A 324 -19.75 16.25 -10.33
N LEU A 325 -19.59 15.36 -11.32
CA LEU A 325 -20.48 15.24 -12.48
C LEU A 325 -21.69 14.31 -12.26
N ALA A 326 -21.97 13.95 -11.01
CA ALA A 326 -23.05 13.02 -10.62
C ALA A 326 -23.00 11.63 -11.32
N ARG A 327 -21.79 11.21 -11.73
CA ARG A 327 -21.55 9.88 -12.31
C ARG A 327 -21.25 8.87 -11.21
N THR A 328 -21.66 7.62 -11.41
CA THR A 328 -21.18 6.50 -10.59
C THR A 328 -19.69 6.27 -10.88
N VAL A 329 -18.83 6.48 -9.89
CA VAL A 329 -17.37 6.32 -10.04
C VAL A 329 -16.94 5.08 -9.28
N LEU A 330 -16.38 4.13 -9.99
CA LEU A 330 -15.75 2.94 -9.42
C LEU A 330 -14.24 3.04 -9.55
N VAL A 331 -13.53 3.02 -8.42
CA VAL A 331 -12.06 3.07 -8.42
C VAL A 331 -11.50 1.69 -8.14
N LEU A 332 -10.81 1.11 -9.10
CA LEU A 332 -10.08 -0.15 -8.90
C LEU A 332 -8.66 0.14 -8.43
N SER A 333 -8.39 -0.11 -7.16
CA SER A 333 -7.09 0.18 -6.55
C SER A 333 -6.64 -0.92 -5.61
N ARG A 334 -5.40 -1.41 -5.81
CA ARG A 334 -4.73 -2.32 -4.87
C ARG A 334 -4.40 -1.70 -3.50
N ALA A 335 -4.72 -0.45 -3.30
CA ALA A 335 -4.28 0.32 -2.13
C ALA A 335 -5.36 0.57 -1.07
N GLY A 336 -6.62 0.13 -1.30
CA GLY A 336 -7.74 0.35 -0.38
C GLY A 336 -8.20 1.82 -0.27
N GLU A 337 -9.38 2.04 0.28
CA GLU A 337 -10.12 3.32 0.30
C GLU A 337 -9.40 4.52 0.97
N ARG A 338 -8.59 4.30 2.00
CA ARG A 338 -8.04 5.37 2.85
C ARG A 338 -7.02 6.29 2.19
N LYS A 339 -6.63 6.02 0.96
CA LYS A 339 -5.67 6.85 0.21
C LYS A 339 -6.28 7.55 -0.98
N LEU A 340 -7.58 7.43 -1.17
CA LEU A 340 -8.31 8.15 -2.20
C LEU A 340 -8.84 9.46 -1.63
N PHE A 341 -8.68 10.49 -2.42
CA PHE A 341 -9.02 11.87 -2.03
C PHE A 341 -10.51 12.18 -2.16
N CYS A 342 -11.34 11.20 -2.51
CA CYS A 342 -12.78 11.39 -2.72
C CYS A 342 -13.61 10.35 -1.95
N ARG A 343 -14.65 10.85 -1.28
CA ARG A 343 -15.58 10.08 -0.45
C ARG A 343 -16.78 9.52 -1.20
N SER A 344 -16.98 9.92 -2.43
CA SER A 344 -18.17 9.59 -3.25
C SER A 344 -17.91 8.44 -4.25
N ALA A 345 -16.69 7.93 -4.35
CA ALA A 345 -16.35 6.82 -5.22
C ALA A 345 -16.28 5.50 -4.46
N ALA A 346 -16.90 4.46 -4.98
CA ALA A 346 -16.70 3.09 -4.50
C ALA A 346 -15.30 2.62 -4.88
N VAL A 347 -14.57 2.01 -3.94
CA VAL A 347 -13.21 1.51 -4.16
C VAL A 347 -13.20 0.01 -4.03
N LEU A 348 -12.85 -0.67 -5.10
CA LEU A 348 -12.78 -2.13 -5.15
C LEU A 348 -11.38 -2.60 -5.53
N HIS A 349 -11.05 -3.84 -5.16
CA HIS A 349 -9.87 -4.51 -5.65
C HIS A 349 -10.03 -4.86 -7.13
N PRO A 350 -8.99 -4.75 -7.97
CA PRO A 350 -9.07 -5.07 -9.41
C PRO A 350 -9.62 -6.47 -9.72
N GLU A 351 -9.31 -7.48 -8.90
CA GLU A 351 -9.81 -8.85 -9.06
C GLU A 351 -11.30 -9.03 -8.68
N TYR A 352 -11.93 -7.98 -8.17
CA TYR A 352 -13.36 -8.02 -7.85
C TYR A 352 -14.19 -8.25 -9.11
N LEU A 353 -13.84 -7.59 -10.21
CA LEU A 353 -14.54 -7.73 -11.48
C LEU A 353 -14.44 -9.14 -12.07
N ASP A 354 -13.39 -9.89 -11.76
CA ASP A 354 -13.21 -11.27 -12.23
C ASP A 354 -14.05 -12.28 -11.43
N LYS A 355 -14.52 -11.90 -10.23
CA LYS A 355 -15.22 -12.79 -9.28
C LYS A 355 -16.72 -12.52 -9.14
N VAL A 356 -17.20 -11.40 -9.69
CA VAL A 356 -18.63 -11.05 -9.66
C VAL A 356 -19.38 -11.89 -10.70
N PRO A 357 -20.54 -12.48 -10.37
CA PRO A 357 -21.42 -13.11 -11.37
C PRO A 357 -21.74 -12.15 -12.52
N ASP A 358 -21.95 -12.66 -13.73
CA ASP A 358 -22.15 -11.83 -14.91
C ASP A 358 -23.37 -10.90 -14.79
N ASP A 359 -24.43 -11.35 -14.12
CA ASP A 359 -25.65 -10.56 -13.88
C ASP A 359 -25.44 -9.40 -12.89
N ASP A 360 -24.40 -9.43 -12.09
CA ASP A 360 -24.09 -8.43 -11.07
C ASP A 360 -22.96 -7.48 -11.49
N VAL A 361 -22.38 -7.64 -12.68
CA VAL A 361 -21.32 -6.75 -13.18
C VAL A 361 -21.95 -5.41 -13.59
N PRO A 362 -21.55 -4.29 -12.99
CA PRO A 362 -22.10 -2.99 -13.37
C PRO A 362 -21.67 -2.63 -14.79
N LEU A 363 -22.60 -2.14 -15.60
CA LEU A 363 -22.29 -1.56 -16.92
C LEU A 363 -21.48 -0.28 -16.72
N LEU A 364 -20.21 -0.30 -17.12
CA LEU A 364 -19.25 0.77 -16.92
C LEU A 364 -18.65 1.16 -18.27
N GLU A 365 -19.35 2.05 -18.98
CA GLU A 365 -19.02 2.41 -20.36
C GLU A 365 -17.68 3.13 -20.49
N ASP A 366 -17.28 3.91 -19.48
CA ASP A 366 -16.06 4.71 -19.49
C ASP A 366 -14.98 4.11 -18.58
N VAL A 367 -13.78 3.97 -19.09
CA VAL A 367 -12.61 3.52 -18.33
C VAL A 367 -11.49 4.54 -18.44
N ILE A 368 -10.95 5.01 -17.30
CA ILE A 368 -9.77 5.86 -17.26
C ILE A 368 -8.67 5.14 -16.53
N CYS A 369 -7.63 4.74 -17.27
CA CYS A 369 -6.49 3.99 -16.75
C CYS A 369 -5.37 4.92 -16.31
N THR A 370 -5.13 4.99 -15.02
CA THR A 370 -4.02 5.74 -14.42
C THR A 370 -2.89 4.85 -13.87
N ILE A 371 -3.00 3.52 -14.06
CA ILE A 371 -1.89 2.57 -13.84
C ILE A 371 -0.98 2.54 -15.08
N PRO A 372 0.26 2.00 -14.97
CA PRO A 372 1.10 1.82 -16.14
C PRO A 372 0.39 1.01 -17.24
N ILE A 373 0.37 1.54 -18.45
CA ILE A 373 -0.41 1.03 -19.60
C ILE A 373 -0.15 -0.47 -19.89
N TRP A 374 1.05 -0.98 -19.66
CA TRP A 374 1.40 -2.40 -19.86
C TRP A 374 0.73 -3.37 -18.88
N HIS A 375 -0.03 -2.86 -17.92
CA HIS A 375 -0.84 -3.70 -17.02
C HIS A 375 -2.28 -3.88 -17.49
N LEU A 376 -2.72 -3.13 -18.49
CA LEU A 376 -4.11 -3.17 -18.97
C LEU A 376 -4.51 -4.55 -19.52
N SER A 377 -3.60 -5.24 -20.19
CA SER A 377 -3.87 -6.59 -20.74
C SER A 377 -4.36 -7.60 -19.70
N LYS A 378 -4.01 -7.40 -18.43
CA LYS A 378 -4.48 -8.26 -17.33
C LYS A 378 -5.95 -8.08 -16.99
N TYR A 379 -6.56 -7.00 -17.46
CA TYR A 379 -7.95 -6.64 -17.17
C TYR A 379 -8.86 -6.81 -18.40
N GLU A 380 -8.39 -7.45 -19.47
CA GLU A 380 -9.13 -7.63 -20.73
C GLU A 380 -10.51 -8.26 -20.49
N GLY A 381 -10.58 -9.40 -19.82
CA GLY A 381 -11.84 -10.08 -19.49
C GLY A 381 -12.78 -9.19 -18.67
N ALA A 382 -12.26 -8.48 -17.66
CA ALA A 382 -13.04 -7.57 -16.83
C ALA A 382 -13.58 -6.36 -17.64
N LEU A 383 -12.77 -5.80 -18.55
CA LEU A 383 -13.19 -4.69 -19.40
C LEU A 383 -14.32 -5.09 -20.35
N LEU A 384 -14.23 -6.28 -20.97
CA LEU A 384 -15.26 -6.81 -21.85
C LEU A 384 -16.57 -7.07 -21.09
N ARG A 385 -16.50 -7.69 -19.90
CA ARG A 385 -17.67 -7.96 -19.06
C ARG A 385 -18.38 -6.68 -18.61
N CYS A 386 -17.64 -5.59 -18.35
CA CYS A 386 -18.20 -4.29 -17.98
C CYS A 386 -18.83 -3.54 -19.17
N GLY A 387 -18.70 -4.03 -20.40
CA GLY A 387 -19.24 -3.39 -21.59
C GLY A 387 -18.55 -2.06 -21.91
N VAL A 388 -17.21 -1.99 -21.76
CA VAL A 388 -16.44 -0.77 -22.02
C VAL A 388 -16.64 -0.27 -23.44
N ARG A 389 -16.93 1.02 -23.59
CA ARG A 389 -17.10 1.72 -24.88
C ARG A 389 -16.05 2.79 -25.12
N ARG A 390 -15.53 3.38 -24.03
CA ARG A 390 -14.52 4.44 -24.09
C ARG A 390 -13.43 4.18 -23.09
N LEU A 391 -12.15 4.29 -23.53
CA LEU A 391 -11.00 4.05 -22.68
C LEU A 391 -9.95 5.14 -22.85
N VAL A 392 -9.56 5.81 -21.76
CA VAL A 392 -8.43 6.73 -21.72
C VAL A 392 -7.29 6.06 -20.96
N ALA A 393 -6.09 6.04 -21.55
CA ALA A 393 -4.89 5.49 -20.89
C ALA A 393 -3.71 6.46 -20.94
N PHE A 394 -2.95 6.54 -19.85
CA PHE A 394 -1.73 7.33 -19.77
C PHE A 394 -0.51 6.45 -20.03
N SER A 395 0.22 6.81 -21.09
CA SER A 395 1.53 6.31 -21.47
C SER A 395 2.63 7.28 -20.99
N SER A 396 3.66 7.53 -21.76
CA SER A 396 4.71 8.49 -21.43
C SER A 396 5.50 8.90 -22.69
N THR A 397 5.91 10.17 -22.75
CA THR A 397 6.91 10.64 -23.73
C THR A 397 8.28 9.95 -23.58
N SER A 398 8.47 9.13 -22.53
CA SER A 398 9.66 8.27 -22.39
C SER A 398 9.86 7.30 -23.56
N ILE A 399 8.81 6.97 -24.33
CA ILE A 399 8.92 6.15 -25.53
C ILE A 399 9.86 6.78 -26.55
N THR A 400 9.76 8.08 -26.76
CA THR A 400 10.63 8.81 -27.71
C THR A 400 11.91 9.31 -27.04
N THR A 401 11.80 9.86 -25.83
CA THR A 401 12.93 10.51 -25.15
C THR A 401 13.96 9.54 -24.54
N LYS A 402 13.66 8.23 -24.50
CA LYS A 402 14.53 7.18 -23.98
C LYS A 402 14.79 6.05 -24.98
N SER A 403 14.38 6.19 -26.24
CA SER A 403 14.61 5.19 -27.29
C SER A 403 16.07 4.80 -27.40
N ASP A 404 16.96 5.79 -27.36
CA ASP A 404 18.40 5.64 -27.56
C ASP A 404 19.19 5.47 -26.26
N SER A 405 18.52 5.26 -25.12
CA SER A 405 19.17 5.07 -23.84
C SER A 405 20.03 3.80 -23.85
N MET A 406 21.25 3.89 -23.32
CA MET A 406 22.13 2.72 -23.11
C MET A 406 21.78 1.93 -21.84
N ASP A 407 20.92 2.48 -20.95
CA ASP A 407 20.50 1.81 -19.72
C ASP A 407 19.44 0.74 -20.00
N GLN A 408 19.76 -0.51 -19.66
CA GLN A 408 18.86 -1.65 -19.89
C GLN A 408 17.49 -1.50 -19.21
N LYS A 409 17.44 -0.88 -18.02
CA LYS A 409 16.17 -0.64 -17.32
C LYS A 409 15.29 0.37 -18.06
N GLU A 410 15.90 1.37 -18.68
CA GLU A 410 15.17 2.35 -19.47
C GLU A 410 14.67 1.74 -20.78
N LYS A 411 15.49 0.92 -21.45
CA LYS A 411 15.05 0.12 -22.61
C LYS A 411 13.86 -0.78 -22.24
N ASP A 412 13.91 -1.45 -21.10
CA ASP A 412 12.80 -2.28 -20.62
C ASP A 412 11.51 -1.47 -20.37
N VAL A 413 11.62 -0.25 -19.86
CA VAL A 413 10.46 0.64 -19.68
C VAL A 413 9.89 1.06 -21.03
N VAL A 414 10.73 1.46 -21.99
CA VAL A 414 10.31 1.83 -23.36
C VAL A 414 9.60 0.66 -24.03
N ARG A 415 10.20 -0.53 -24.00
CA ARG A 415 9.61 -1.74 -24.56
C ARG A 415 8.22 -2.04 -23.98
N ARG A 416 8.07 -2.00 -22.64
CA ARG A 416 6.79 -2.23 -21.96
C ARG A 416 5.73 -1.18 -22.32
N LEU A 417 6.13 0.09 -22.43
CA LEU A 417 5.21 1.14 -22.88
C LEU A 417 4.71 0.86 -24.29
N GLN A 418 5.62 0.51 -25.23
CA GLN A 418 5.29 0.17 -26.60
C GLN A 418 4.40 -1.08 -26.71
N GLU A 419 4.69 -2.12 -25.91
CA GLU A 419 3.86 -3.32 -25.82
C GLU A 419 2.45 -2.99 -25.30
N GLY A 420 2.35 -2.13 -24.27
CA GLY A 420 1.07 -1.70 -23.71
C GLY A 420 0.23 -0.88 -24.67
N GLU A 421 0.86 0.05 -25.42
CA GLU A 421 0.16 0.85 -26.45
C GLU A 421 -0.33 -0.03 -27.60
N ARG A 422 0.51 -0.92 -28.13
CA ARG A 422 0.12 -1.85 -29.22
C ARG A 422 -1.02 -2.78 -28.79
N TRP A 423 -0.95 -3.31 -27.57
CA TRP A 423 -2.04 -4.12 -27.04
C TRP A 423 -3.34 -3.32 -26.98
N LEU A 424 -3.30 -2.10 -26.45
CA LEU A 424 -4.48 -1.26 -26.29
C LEU A 424 -5.09 -0.87 -27.64
N GLU A 425 -4.27 -0.52 -28.64
CA GLU A 425 -4.74 -0.26 -30.00
C GLU A 425 -5.44 -1.48 -30.62
N SER A 426 -4.85 -2.67 -30.45
CA SER A 426 -5.44 -3.91 -30.95
C SER A 426 -6.76 -4.24 -30.23
N PHE A 427 -6.79 -4.13 -28.91
CA PHE A 427 -7.98 -4.34 -28.10
C PHE A 427 -9.11 -3.39 -28.51
N ALA A 428 -8.80 -2.10 -28.65
CA ALA A 428 -9.78 -1.09 -28.99
C ALA A 428 -10.39 -1.33 -30.39
N ARG A 429 -9.57 -1.68 -31.40
CA ARG A 429 -10.05 -1.99 -32.75
C ARG A 429 -10.87 -3.27 -32.84
N LEU A 430 -10.46 -4.32 -32.09
CA LEU A 430 -11.17 -5.61 -32.12
C LEU A 430 -12.55 -5.56 -31.44
N ASN A 431 -12.71 -4.67 -30.46
CA ASN A 431 -13.90 -4.61 -29.61
C ASN A 431 -14.75 -3.34 -29.84
N ASP A 432 -14.46 -2.55 -30.88
CA ASP A 432 -15.13 -1.27 -31.19
C ASP A 432 -15.15 -0.29 -30.01
N VAL A 433 -14.01 -0.19 -29.30
CA VAL A 433 -13.83 0.71 -28.15
C VAL A 433 -13.14 1.99 -28.62
N ALA A 434 -13.76 3.14 -28.39
CA ALA A 434 -13.09 4.42 -28.58
C ALA A 434 -11.94 4.57 -27.55
N CYS A 435 -10.75 4.91 -28.01
CA CYS A 435 -9.56 4.92 -27.16
C CYS A 435 -8.73 6.19 -27.33
N LEU A 436 -8.31 6.80 -26.20
CA LEU A 436 -7.32 7.87 -26.17
C LEU A 436 -6.08 7.42 -25.41
N ILE A 437 -4.93 7.45 -26.08
CA ILE A 437 -3.62 7.21 -25.48
C ILE A 437 -2.92 8.56 -25.29
N VAL A 438 -2.73 8.96 -24.02
CA VAL A 438 -2.08 10.22 -23.69
C VAL A 438 -0.63 9.95 -23.30
N ARG A 439 0.32 10.62 -23.94
CA ARG A 439 1.76 10.58 -23.63
C ARG A 439 2.20 11.87 -22.92
N PRO A 440 2.09 11.97 -21.61
CA PRO A 440 2.49 13.17 -20.88
C PRO A 440 4.02 13.27 -20.73
N THR A 441 4.50 14.50 -20.58
CA THR A 441 5.84 14.82 -20.09
C THR A 441 5.93 14.56 -18.57
N ILE A 442 6.87 15.22 -17.86
CA ILE A 442 7.02 15.07 -16.40
C ILE A 442 5.77 15.59 -15.69
N ILE A 443 5.01 14.70 -15.07
CA ILE A 443 3.80 15.05 -14.32
C ILE A 443 4.17 15.63 -12.95
N TYR A 444 3.47 16.70 -12.52
CA TYR A 444 3.62 17.31 -11.19
C TYR A 444 2.27 17.72 -10.59
N GLY A 445 2.27 18.27 -9.37
CA GLY A 445 1.10 18.87 -8.71
C GLY A 445 0.36 17.95 -7.74
N GLY A 446 0.64 16.65 -7.75
CA GLY A 446 0.00 15.68 -6.84
C GLY A 446 0.90 15.25 -5.67
N HIS A 447 0.31 14.45 -4.77
CA HIS A 447 0.98 13.94 -3.59
C HIS A 447 1.89 12.73 -3.86
N PHE A 448 1.81 12.11 -5.03
CA PHE A 448 2.54 10.89 -5.39
C PHE A 448 3.78 11.16 -6.25
N ASN A 449 3.96 12.38 -6.76
CA ASN A 449 5.13 12.73 -7.57
C ASN A 449 6.43 12.56 -6.77
N ARG A 450 7.22 11.54 -7.14
CA ARG A 450 8.48 11.26 -6.47
C ARG A 450 9.61 12.18 -6.93
N SER A 451 9.61 12.61 -8.21
CA SER A 451 10.74 13.32 -8.80
C SER A 451 10.87 14.75 -8.28
N ILE A 452 9.85 15.57 -8.45
CA ILE A 452 9.88 16.98 -8.02
C ILE A 452 9.91 17.08 -6.49
N ARG A 453 9.11 16.26 -5.80
CA ARG A 453 9.12 16.23 -4.33
C ARG A 453 10.44 15.76 -3.72
N LEU A 454 11.12 14.80 -4.36
CA LEU A 454 12.44 14.38 -3.93
C LEU A 454 13.41 15.56 -3.94
N VAL A 455 13.43 16.30 -5.04
CA VAL A 455 14.27 17.51 -5.17
C VAL A 455 13.88 18.56 -4.12
N GLN A 456 12.59 18.87 -3.95
CA GLN A 456 12.12 19.81 -2.94
C GLN A 456 12.48 19.37 -1.50
N ASN A 457 12.36 18.07 -1.19
CA ASN A 457 12.73 17.54 0.12
C ASN A 457 14.25 17.62 0.36
N MET A 458 15.06 17.35 -0.67
CA MET A 458 16.50 17.54 -0.58
C MET A 458 16.86 19.01 -0.31
N ILE A 459 16.22 19.95 -1.03
CA ILE A 459 16.43 21.39 -0.82
C ILE A 459 15.99 21.79 0.60
N ARG A 460 14.82 21.31 1.09
CA ARG A 460 14.36 21.62 2.46
C ARG A 460 15.33 21.13 3.52
N THR A 461 15.84 19.91 3.36
CA THR A 461 16.67 19.23 4.36
C THR A 461 18.10 19.73 4.35
N LEU A 462 18.71 19.82 3.16
CA LEU A 462 20.13 20.15 3.00
C LEU A 462 20.37 21.67 2.83
N GLY A 463 19.37 22.42 2.42
CA GLY A 463 19.51 23.85 2.07
C GLY A 463 20.24 24.11 0.76
N VAL A 464 20.76 23.06 0.11
CA VAL A 464 21.52 23.07 -1.13
C VAL A 464 21.11 21.90 -2.01
N PHE A 465 21.32 22.03 -3.32
CA PHE A 465 21.23 20.88 -4.21
C PHE A 465 22.62 20.25 -4.36
N PRO A 466 22.76 18.90 -4.26
CA PRO A 466 24.06 18.27 -4.03
C PRO A 466 24.99 18.23 -5.24
N PHE A 467 24.57 18.73 -6.41
CA PHE A 467 25.43 18.81 -7.60
C PHE A 467 25.01 19.95 -8.54
N HIS A 468 25.91 20.31 -9.42
CA HIS A 468 25.66 21.29 -10.47
C HIS A 468 24.88 20.66 -11.61
N ILE A 469 23.73 21.25 -11.94
CA ILE A 469 22.92 20.83 -13.10
C ILE A 469 23.37 21.65 -14.32
N PRO A 470 23.60 21.04 -15.49
CA PRO A 470 23.89 21.76 -16.72
C PRO A 470 22.79 22.80 -16.99
N GLU A 471 23.16 24.01 -17.40
CA GLU A 471 22.19 25.05 -17.77
C GLU A 471 21.42 24.69 -19.04
N ASN A 472 22.07 23.93 -19.93
CA ASN A 472 21.49 23.42 -21.15
C ASN A 472 20.47 22.33 -20.86
N GLY A 473 19.48 22.20 -21.72
CA GLY A 473 18.38 21.26 -21.62
C GLY A 473 17.13 21.88 -21.01
N THR A 474 16.03 21.62 -21.66
CA THR A 474 14.72 22.13 -21.30
C THR A 474 13.82 21.04 -20.75
N ARG A 475 12.89 21.44 -19.90
CA ARG A 475 11.83 20.60 -19.30
C ARG A 475 10.51 21.33 -19.41
N GLN A 476 9.47 20.53 -19.60
CA GLN A 476 8.11 21.06 -19.75
C GLN A 476 7.16 20.26 -18.85
N PRO A 477 7.20 20.49 -17.52
CA PRO A 477 6.36 19.74 -16.58
C PRO A 477 4.88 20.04 -16.78
N ILE A 478 4.04 19.00 -16.76
CA ILE A 478 2.58 19.10 -16.89
C ILE A 478 1.90 18.84 -15.55
N HIS A 479 0.87 19.65 -15.23
CA HIS A 479 0.13 19.47 -13.99
C HIS A 479 -0.86 18.30 -14.09
N ALA A 480 -0.91 17.48 -13.03
CA ALA A 480 -1.77 16.30 -12.98
C ALA A 480 -3.27 16.61 -13.14
N ASP A 481 -3.71 17.79 -12.69
CA ASP A 481 -5.10 18.24 -12.85
C ASP A 481 -5.45 18.58 -14.31
N ASP A 482 -4.49 19.07 -15.11
CA ASP A 482 -4.73 19.34 -16.54
C ASP A 482 -4.96 18.02 -17.30
N LEU A 483 -4.20 16.98 -16.94
CA LEU A 483 -4.40 15.64 -17.47
C LEU A 483 -5.75 15.04 -17.03
N ALA A 484 -6.15 15.26 -15.80
CA ALA A 484 -7.45 14.81 -15.29
C ALA A 484 -8.59 15.51 -16.01
N GLN A 485 -8.48 16.83 -16.25
CA GLN A 485 -9.47 17.61 -17.00
C GLN A 485 -9.59 17.12 -18.45
N MET A 486 -8.47 16.90 -19.13
CA MET A 486 -8.42 16.36 -20.50
C MET A 486 -9.12 15.00 -20.58
N ALA A 487 -8.79 14.07 -19.67
CA ALA A 487 -9.39 12.74 -19.66
C ALA A 487 -10.91 12.78 -19.46
N VAL A 488 -11.40 13.62 -18.53
CA VAL A 488 -12.85 13.81 -18.31
C VAL A 488 -13.51 14.46 -19.51
N GLY A 489 -12.89 15.47 -20.12
CA GLY A 489 -13.38 16.15 -21.32
C GLY A 489 -13.55 15.15 -22.47
N TRP A 490 -12.56 14.29 -22.69
CA TRP A 490 -12.60 13.28 -23.76
C TRP A 490 -13.70 12.24 -23.55
N THR A 491 -13.94 11.77 -22.31
CA THR A 491 -15.05 10.82 -22.05
C THR A 491 -16.44 11.43 -22.30
N ASN A 492 -16.55 12.74 -22.42
CA ASN A 492 -17.77 13.45 -22.79
C ASN A 492 -17.89 13.72 -24.30
N SER A 493 -16.83 13.47 -25.07
CA SER A 493 -16.79 13.72 -26.50
C SER A 493 -17.44 12.56 -27.29
N LYS A 494 -17.80 12.83 -28.57
CA LYS A 494 -18.32 11.82 -29.48
C LYS A 494 -17.24 11.20 -30.37
N VAL A 495 -16.00 11.22 -29.91
CA VAL A 495 -14.85 10.68 -30.64
C VAL A 495 -14.97 9.15 -30.75
N THR A 496 -14.63 8.62 -31.91
CA THR A 496 -14.63 7.19 -32.25
C THR A 496 -13.22 6.77 -32.69
N GLY A 497 -12.92 5.50 -32.54
CA GLY A 497 -11.61 4.94 -32.93
C GLY A 497 -10.50 5.17 -31.92
N VAL A 498 -9.26 5.05 -32.37
CA VAL A 498 -8.05 5.13 -31.51
C VAL A 498 -7.30 6.42 -31.83
N GLU A 499 -7.10 7.22 -30.82
CA GLU A 499 -6.30 8.45 -30.88
C GLU A 499 -5.12 8.37 -29.95
N MET A 500 -4.02 9.01 -30.36
CA MET A 500 -2.79 9.09 -29.56
C MET A 500 -2.27 10.52 -29.59
N VAL A 501 -1.96 11.08 -28.41
CA VAL A 501 -1.51 12.47 -28.31
C VAL A 501 -0.40 12.62 -27.28
N SER A 502 0.61 13.43 -27.62
CA SER A 502 1.63 13.88 -26.66
C SER A 502 1.22 15.19 -26.05
N VAL A 503 1.36 15.31 -24.72
CA VAL A 503 0.96 16.53 -23.99
C VAL A 503 2.05 16.97 -23.01
N ALA A 504 2.21 18.27 -22.90
CA ALA A 504 3.21 18.90 -22.05
C ALA A 504 2.63 20.10 -21.27
N GLY A 505 3.31 20.56 -20.25
CA GLY A 505 2.94 21.80 -19.56
C GLY A 505 3.08 23.02 -20.47
N ARG A 506 2.57 24.17 -20.02
CA ARG A 506 2.64 25.42 -20.79
C ARG A 506 4.06 25.95 -20.93
N ASP A 507 4.84 25.90 -19.83
CA ASP A 507 6.13 26.56 -19.77
C ASP A 507 7.27 25.62 -20.15
N VAL A 508 8.08 26.02 -21.14
CA VAL A 508 9.35 25.38 -21.46
C VAL A 508 10.43 25.99 -20.57
N LEU A 509 10.86 25.24 -19.56
CA LEU A 509 11.78 25.73 -18.53
C LEU A 509 13.18 25.19 -18.76
N SER A 510 14.21 26.07 -18.74
CA SER A 510 15.59 25.60 -18.60
C SER A 510 15.78 24.87 -17.27
N ASN A 511 16.76 23.99 -17.18
CA ASN A 511 17.08 23.32 -15.91
C ASN A 511 17.32 24.31 -14.77
N ARG A 512 17.97 25.45 -15.07
CA ARG A 512 18.22 26.52 -14.10
C ARG A 512 16.92 27.15 -13.61
N SER A 513 16.03 27.56 -14.54
CA SER A 513 14.73 28.15 -14.20
C SER A 513 13.88 27.20 -13.39
N LEU A 514 13.87 25.91 -13.75
CA LEU A 514 13.17 24.87 -13.00
C LEU A 514 13.70 24.79 -11.56
N MET A 515 15.02 24.77 -11.37
CA MET A 515 15.63 24.71 -10.03
C MET A 515 15.37 25.98 -9.22
N GLU A 516 15.42 27.16 -9.83
CA GLU A 516 15.08 28.43 -9.17
C GLU A 516 13.64 28.41 -8.64
N LEU A 517 12.68 27.95 -9.45
CA LEU A 517 11.28 27.81 -9.04
C LEU A 517 11.13 26.80 -7.90
N LEU A 518 11.84 25.67 -7.95
CA LEU A 518 11.82 24.66 -6.87
C LEU A 518 12.42 25.20 -5.57
N PHE A 519 13.51 25.96 -5.63
CA PHE A 519 14.08 26.59 -4.43
C PHE A 519 13.14 27.67 -3.85
N ARG A 520 12.52 28.50 -4.70
CA ARG A 520 11.53 29.51 -4.29
C ARG A 520 10.31 28.85 -3.61
N SER A 521 9.82 27.73 -4.15
CA SER A 521 8.67 27.01 -3.58
C SER A 521 8.89 26.48 -2.16
N VAL A 522 10.15 26.33 -1.75
CA VAL A 522 10.53 25.91 -0.38
C VAL A 522 11.08 27.08 0.46
N GLY A 523 10.98 28.34 -0.02
CA GLY A 523 11.44 29.53 0.69
C GLY A 523 12.98 29.65 0.78
N ARG A 524 13.72 29.09 -0.18
CA ARG A 524 15.19 29.10 -0.21
C ARG A 524 15.73 29.79 -1.46
N LYS A 525 16.93 30.38 -1.36
CA LYS A 525 17.69 30.87 -2.52
C LYS A 525 18.41 29.69 -3.19
N LEU A 526 18.55 29.76 -4.53
CA LEU A 526 19.26 28.75 -5.31
C LEU A 526 20.70 28.59 -4.82
N ARG A 527 21.04 27.37 -4.39
CA ARG A 527 22.39 26.95 -3.98
C ARG A 527 22.65 25.55 -4.50
N MET A 528 23.57 25.42 -5.45
CA MET A 528 24.03 24.14 -5.98
C MET A 528 25.50 23.92 -5.62
N LEU A 529 25.86 22.70 -5.22
CA LEU A 529 27.27 22.37 -4.97
C LEU A 529 28.01 22.20 -6.30
N PRO A 530 29.26 22.66 -6.40
CA PRO A 530 30.05 22.57 -7.63
C PRO A 530 30.61 21.14 -7.86
N VAL A 531 29.77 20.13 -7.69
CA VAL A 531 30.13 18.72 -7.91
C VAL A 531 29.88 18.38 -9.38
N ARG A 532 30.92 17.95 -10.08
CA ARG A 532 30.81 17.58 -11.51
C ARG A 532 29.92 16.36 -11.71
N ALA A 533 29.11 16.38 -12.75
CA ALA A 533 28.16 15.29 -13.11
C ALA A 533 28.80 13.89 -13.11
N ARG A 534 30.08 13.77 -13.51
CA ARG A 534 30.82 12.49 -13.51
C ARG A 534 30.93 11.85 -12.11
N HIS A 535 31.12 12.64 -11.06
CA HIS A 535 31.23 12.14 -9.68
C HIS A 535 29.84 11.74 -9.14
N VAL A 536 28.81 12.47 -9.52
CA VAL A 536 27.41 12.12 -9.18
C VAL A 536 27.02 10.81 -9.89
N ARG A 537 27.37 10.65 -11.16
CA ARG A 537 27.15 9.41 -11.89
C ARG A 537 27.83 8.22 -11.21
N MET A 538 29.07 8.39 -10.76
CA MET A 538 29.80 7.36 -10.02
C MET A 538 29.12 7.03 -8.68
N LEU A 539 28.72 8.04 -7.91
CA LEU A 539 27.95 7.89 -6.66
C LEU A 539 26.60 7.18 -6.90
N LEU A 540 25.88 7.52 -7.97
CA LEU A 540 24.62 6.85 -8.33
C LEU A 540 24.87 5.40 -8.80
N GLN A 541 25.95 5.12 -9.49
CA GLN A 541 26.32 3.79 -9.95
C GLN A 541 26.65 2.86 -8.77
N TYR A 542 27.45 3.32 -7.81
CA TYR A 542 27.74 2.58 -6.57
C TYR A 542 26.57 2.62 -5.60
N GLY A 543 25.89 3.77 -5.43
CA GLY A 543 24.72 3.93 -4.58
C GLY A 543 23.49 3.16 -5.06
N SER A 544 23.34 2.95 -6.38
CA SER A 544 22.23 2.16 -6.93
C SER A 544 22.30 0.68 -6.54
N TRP A 545 23.49 0.18 -6.20
CA TRP A 545 23.68 -1.15 -5.63
C TRP A 545 23.18 -1.22 -4.18
N MET A 546 23.40 -0.17 -3.38
CA MET A 546 23.06 -0.09 -1.97
C MET A 546 21.62 0.44 -1.72
N PHE A 547 21.16 1.37 -2.58
CA PHE A 547 19.87 2.07 -2.47
C PHE A 547 18.93 1.74 -3.65
N ARG A 548 18.79 0.47 -4.01
CA ARG A 548 17.98 0.02 -5.17
C ARG A 548 16.56 0.59 -5.14
N GLY A 549 16.23 1.40 -6.14
CA GLY A 549 14.89 1.96 -6.36
C GLY A 549 14.61 3.30 -5.69
N LEU A 550 15.54 3.86 -4.91
CA LEU A 550 15.42 5.19 -4.28
C LEU A 550 16.15 6.30 -5.06
N LEU A 551 17.22 5.93 -5.76
CA LEU A 551 18.02 6.88 -6.53
C LEU A 551 17.65 6.82 -8.03
N PRO A 552 17.71 7.97 -8.74
CA PRO A 552 17.54 7.99 -10.19
C PRO A 552 18.61 7.15 -10.89
N SER A 553 18.33 6.68 -12.12
CA SER A 553 19.33 5.96 -12.90
C SER A 553 20.49 6.90 -13.27
N PRO A 554 21.73 6.38 -13.41
CA PRO A 554 22.86 7.19 -13.89
C PRO A 554 22.58 7.87 -15.24
N ALA A 555 21.82 7.22 -16.14
CA ALA A 555 21.39 7.78 -17.42
C ALA A 555 20.48 9.02 -17.28
N ALA A 556 19.83 9.21 -16.12
CA ALA A 556 19.05 10.43 -15.86
C ALA A 556 19.92 11.68 -15.84
N ILE A 557 21.20 11.57 -15.46
CA ILE A 557 22.15 12.70 -15.46
C ILE A 557 22.53 13.07 -16.89
N ASP A 558 22.74 12.09 -17.76
CA ASP A 558 23.13 12.30 -19.16
C ASP A 558 22.02 13.09 -19.90
N ARG A 559 20.75 12.83 -19.54
CA ARG A 559 19.60 13.56 -20.11
C ARG A 559 19.37 14.96 -19.58
N LEU A 560 20.07 15.38 -18.52
CA LEU A 560 19.94 16.77 -18.03
C LEU A 560 20.35 17.81 -19.08
N ALA A 561 21.26 17.44 -20.00
CA ALA A 561 21.71 18.31 -21.07
C ALA A 561 20.86 18.25 -22.36
N VAL A 562 19.80 17.43 -22.38
CA VAL A 562 18.96 17.23 -23.58
C VAL A 562 17.67 18.01 -23.45
N ASP A 563 17.22 18.64 -24.53
CA ASP A 563 15.92 19.29 -24.64
C ASP A 563 14.80 18.24 -24.72
N LEU A 564 13.87 18.33 -23.79
CA LEU A 564 12.73 17.41 -23.69
C LEU A 564 11.39 18.17 -23.80
N GLY A 565 11.35 19.26 -24.58
CA GLY A 565 10.13 19.97 -24.94
C GLY A 565 9.26 19.18 -25.91
N GLN A 566 7.95 19.37 -25.85
CA GLN A 566 6.95 18.76 -26.73
C GLN A 566 5.96 19.86 -27.17
N SER A 567 5.50 19.83 -28.44
CA SER A 567 4.40 20.68 -28.85
C SER A 567 3.07 20.16 -28.29
N ASN A 568 2.16 21.10 -27.99
CA ASN A 568 0.79 20.82 -27.62
C ASN A 568 -0.21 21.08 -28.78
N ASP A 569 0.26 21.43 -29.97
CA ASP A 569 -0.59 21.90 -31.09
C ASP A 569 -1.70 20.89 -31.40
N GLU A 570 -1.35 19.62 -31.51
CA GLU A 570 -2.32 18.54 -31.75
C GLU A 570 -3.35 18.39 -30.61
N ALA A 571 -2.90 18.53 -29.34
CA ALA A 571 -3.77 18.46 -28.19
C ALA A 571 -4.71 19.68 -28.08
N ILE A 572 -4.22 20.85 -28.46
CA ILE A 572 -5.02 22.09 -28.50
C ILE A 572 -6.07 21.97 -29.59
N GLU A 573 -5.67 21.59 -30.81
CA GLU A 573 -6.57 21.49 -31.97
C GLU A 573 -7.66 20.46 -31.75
N LYS A 574 -7.32 19.26 -31.27
CA LYS A 574 -8.26 18.15 -31.13
C LYS A 574 -9.12 18.19 -29.86
N PHE A 575 -8.59 18.71 -28.77
CA PHE A 575 -9.20 18.54 -27.45
C PHE A 575 -9.40 19.86 -26.68
N ASP A 576 -9.15 21.02 -27.30
CA ASP A 576 -9.16 22.32 -26.63
C ASP A 576 -8.30 22.32 -25.35
N PHE A 577 -7.14 21.64 -25.43
CA PHE A 577 -6.27 21.41 -24.29
C PHE A 577 -5.52 22.67 -23.89
N ALA A 578 -5.71 23.16 -22.66
CA ALA A 578 -5.02 24.31 -22.11
C ALA A 578 -4.20 23.92 -20.88
N ALA A 579 -2.89 23.86 -21.04
CA ALA A 579 -1.98 23.61 -19.91
C ALA A 579 -1.74 24.87 -19.10
N ARG A 580 -1.70 24.73 -17.77
CA ARG A 580 -1.34 25.84 -16.85
C ARG A 580 0.16 26.05 -16.78
N SER A 581 0.56 27.26 -16.33
CA SER A 581 1.95 27.57 -16.02
C SER A 581 2.48 26.78 -14.83
N PHE A 582 3.77 26.49 -14.84
CA PHE A 582 4.42 25.69 -13.82
C PHE A 582 4.48 26.39 -12.46
N THR A 583 3.80 25.79 -11.48
CA THR A 583 3.78 26.25 -10.07
C THR A 583 4.07 25.03 -9.17
N PRO A 584 5.32 24.80 -8.76
CA PRO A 584 5.75 23.57 -8.06
C PRO A 584 5.26 23.46 -6.62
#